data_2f2ce2b39fbf65dd9d5d457c239b99f6
#
_entry.id   2f2ce2b39fbf65dd9d5d457c239b99f6
#
_cell.length_a   1.000
_cell.length_b   1.000
_cell.length_c   1.000
_cell.angle_alpha   90.00
_cell.angle_beta   90.00
_cell.angle_gamma   90.00
#
_symmetry.space_group_name_H-M   'P 1'
#
loop_
_entity.id
_entity.type
_entity.pdbx_description
1 polymer ?
#
loop_
_entity_poly.entity_id
_entity_poly.type
_entity_poly.pdbx_seq_one_letter_code
_entity_poly.pdbx_strand_id
1 'polypeptide(L)'
;STTESGYESDSPIREIYFQNDLYTYGGGFSLQFGAIATPNKNVRLGASYKSPTWYSLKDEFSQFLETLYIDPENGEKKNLVYDLTNLVNVYDDYTIKTPSELRGSLAYIFGAMGLISFDYTLKNYQNTHIGPNDNDVFITLNDQIDENWTSTSSYRIGGEYRQGGVSLRAGYHLEETPYSNSSILGDRSGYSFGIGFNFKSSVINLSVLNSEQRRSHQLYDTGLVDRASNDIDLQQFNVSWNFKF
;
A
#
# COMPACT_ATOMS: atom_id res chain seq x y z
N SER A 1 -13.54 -8.38 -12.68
CA SER A 1 -14.76 -8.95 -13.28
C SER A 1 -15.87 -8.99 -12.25
N THR A 2 -17.10 -8.83 -12.69
CA THR A 2 -18.32 -8.90 -11.85
C THR A 2 -19.33 -9.78 -12.53
N THR A 3 -20.00 -10.65 -11.76
CA THR A 3 -21.11 -11.46 -12.23
C THR A 3 -22.35 -11.08 -11.44
N GLU A 4 -23.43 -10.73 -12.13
CA GLU A 4 -24.75 -10.47 -11.55
C GLU A 4 -25.72 -11.56 -11.98
N SER A 5 -26.52 -12.07 -11.06
CA SER A 5 -27.51 -13.11 -11.27
C SER A 5 -28.69 -12.94 -10.31
N GLY A 6 -29.72 -13.76 -10.45
CA GLY A 6 -30.88 -13.73 -9.52
C GLY A 6 -31.92 -12.67 -9.87
N TYR A 7 -32.01 -12.31 -11.15
CA TYR A 7 -33.08 -11.43 -11.66
C TYR A 7 -34.48 -12.03 -11.45
N GLU A 8 -35.49 -11.17 -11.38
CA GLU A 8 -36.89 -11.59 -11.21
C GLU A 8 -37.31 -12.62 -12.26
N SER A 9 -38.27 -13.48 -11.92
CA SER A 9 -38.66 -14.62 -12.76
C SER A 9 -39.24 -14.26 -14.13
N ASP A 10 -39.76 -13.02 -14.25
CA ASP A 10 -40.30 -12.46 -15.52
C ASP A 10 -39.24 -11.69 -16.34
N SER A 11 -38.07 -11.45 -15.76
CA SER A 11 -36.95 -10.87 -16.51
C SER A 11 -36.44 -11.88 -17.55
N PRO A 12 -36.21 -11.47 -18.81
CA PRO A 12 -35.54 -12.32 -19.77
C PRO A 12 -34.05 -12.54 -19.45
N ILE A 13 -33.44 -11.66 -18.70
CA ILE A 13 -32.02 -11.72 -18.30
C ILE A 13 -31.87 -12.67 -17.12
N ARG A 14 -30.90 -13.59 -17.16
CA ARG A 14 -30.56 -14.52 -16.09
C ARG A 14 -29.23 -14.27 -15.45
N GLU A 15 -28.26 -13.85 -16.23
CA GLU A 15 -26.90 -13.60 -15.78
C GLU A 15 -26.24 -12.54 -16.67
N ILE A 16 -25.49 -11.67 -16.06
CA ILE A 16 -24.61 -10.72 -16.74
C ILE A 16 -23.20 -10.94 -16.20
N TYR A 17 -22.25 -11.20 -17.07
CA TYR A 17 -20.83 -11.21 -16.78
C TYR A 17 -20.18 -9.99 -17.44
N PHE A 18 -19.51 -9.20 -16.62
CA PHE A 18 -18.82 -7.99 -17.06
C PHE A 18 -17.37 -8.00 -16.59
N GLN A 19 -16.45 -7.75 -17.52
CA GLN A 19 -15.03 -7.68 -17.24
C GLN A 19 -14.44 -6.38 -17.80
N ASN A 20 -13.66 -5.71 -16.97
CA ASN A 20 -12.82 -4.58 -17.35
C ASN A 20 -11.36 -4.99 -17.14
N ASP A 21 -10.54 -4.80 -18.15
CA ASP A 21 -9.11 -4.99 -18.10
C ASP A 21 -8.42 -3.65 -18.32
N LEU A 22 -7.71 -3.19 -17.30
CA LEU A 22 -6.86 -2.00 -17.35
C LEU A 22 -5.40 -2.46 -17.28
N TYR A 23 -4.63 -2.12 -18.28
CA TYR A 23 -3.20 -2.40 -18.34
C TYR A 23 -2.43 -1.08 -18.30
N THR A 24 -1.70 -0.85 -17.20
CA THR A 24 -0.84 0.33 -17.02
C THR A 24 0.62 -0.06 -17.19
N TYR A 25 1.35 0.67 -18.02
CA TYR A 25 2.79 0.48 -18.20
C TYR A 25 3.52 1.81 -18.30
N GLY A 26 4.80 1.78 -18.02
CA GLY A 26 5.65 2.96 -18.05
C GLY A 26 6.88 2.82 -17.19
N GLY A 27 7.51 3.94 -16.85
CA GLY A 27 8.70 3.98 -16.04
C GLY A 27 8.74 5.17 -15.11
N GLY A 28 9.60 5.10 -14.10
CA GLY A 28 9.78 6.20 -13.15
C GLY A 28 11.24 6.35 -12.74
N PHE A 29 11.58 7.57 -12.33
CA PHE A 29 12.91 7.93 -11.87
C PHE A 29 12.83 8.62 -10.50
N SER A 30 13.72 8.26 -9.59
CA SER A 30 13.92 8.93 -8.31
C SER A 30 15.38 8.91 -7.90
N LEU A 31 15.78 9.86 -7.05
CA LEU A 31 17.10 9.93 -6.44
C LEU A 31 16.99 9.65 -4.94
N GLN A 32 17.96 8.95 -4.40
CA GLN A 32 18.04 8.72 -2.96
C GLN A 32 19.47 8.98 -2.48
N PHE A 33 19.57 9.74 -1.38
CA PHE A 33 20.82 10.02 -0.70
C PHE A 33 20.67 9.65 0.78
N GLY A 34 21.76 9.17 1.36
CA GLY A 34 21.76 8.86 2.79
C GLY A 34 23.16 8.91 3.37
N ALA A 35 23.24 9.22 4.65
CA ALA A 35 24.48 9.25 5.41
C ALA A 35 24.27 8.64 6.80
N ILE A 36 25.30 7.98 7.30
CA ILE A 36 25.36 7.48 8.67
C ILE A 36 26.61 8.04 9.32
N ALA A 37 26.43 8.67 10.47
CA ALA A 37 27.51 9.15 11.31
C ALA A 37 27.64 8.30 12.57
N THR A 38 28.87 8.08 12.99
CA THR A 38 29.21 7.33 14.23
C THR A 38 30.06 8.21 15.14
N PRO A 39 29.45 9.19 15.83
CA PRO A 39 30.20 10.16 16.66
C PRO A 39 31.08 9.49 17.72
N ASN A 40 30.63 8.33 18.20
CA ASN A 40 31.40 7.47 19.11
C ASN A 40 30.98 6.00 18.96
N LYS A 41 31.55 5.11 19.77
CA LYS A 41 31.32 3.65 19.69
C LYS A 41 29.85 3.26 19.98
N ASN A 42 29.13 4.09 20.70
CA ASN A 42 27.79 3.79 21.20
C ASN A 42 26.67 4.43 20.38
N VAL A 43 26.95 5.54 19.66
CA VAL A 43 25.92 6.32 18.96
C VAL A 43 26.01 6.13 17.45
N ARG A 44 24.87 5.93 16.83
CA ARG A 44 24.67 5.93 15.37
C ARG A 44 23.59 6.97 15.04
N LEU A 45 23.91 7.86 14.12
CA LEU A 45 22.97 8.85 13.57
C LEU A 45 22.83 8.58 12.08
N GLY A 46 21.61 8.49 11.60
CA GLY A 46 21.30 8.30 10.19
C GLY A 46 20.41 9.42 9.68
N ALA A 47 20.63 9.84 8.45
CA ALA A 47 19.72 10.70 7.72
C ALA A 47 19.65 10.22 6.26
N SER A 48 18.45 10.22 5.69
CA SER A 48 18.27 9.92 4.27
C SER A 48 17.15 10.75 3.67
N TYR A 49 17.31 11.09 2.40
CA TYR A 49 16.32 11.78 1.59
C TYR A 49 16.09 11.00 0.31
N LYS A 50 14.82 10.74 0.01
CA LYS A 50 14.35 10.21 -1.27
C LYS A 50 13.56 11.30 -1.97
N SER A 51 13.98 11.65 -3.19
CA SER A 51 13.23 12.58 -4.03
C SER A 51 11.84 12.04 -4.37
N PRO A 52 10.91 12.86 -4.85
CA PRO A 52 9.76 12.34 -5.58
C PRO A 52 10.20 11.32 -6.63
N THR A 53 9.33 10.35 -6.91
CA THR A 53 9.44 9.54 -8.12
C THR A 53 8.58 10.21 -9.19
N TRP A 54 9.18 10.51 -10.33
CA TRP A 54 8.49 11.03 -11.50
C TRP A 54 8.21 9.85 -12.42
N TYR A 55 6.93 9.47 -12.53
CA TYR A 55 6.47 8.43 -13.43
C TYR A 55 5.96 9.03 -14.73
N SER A 56 6.22 8.34 -15.84
CA SER A 56 5.53 8.52 -17.11
C SER A 56 4.83 7.21 -17.43
N LEU A 57 3.51 7.26 -17.52
CA LEU A 57 2.63 6.11 -17.57
C LEU A 57 1.70 6.20 -18.76
N LYS A 58 1.23 5.05 -19.21
CA LYS A 58 0.25 4.89 -20.25
C LYS A 58 -0.73 3.79 -19.90
N ASP A 59 -2.00 4.02 -20.16
CA ASP A 59 -3.07 3.08 -19.89
C ASP A 59 -3.68 2.54 -21.18
N GLU A 60 -3.95 1.25 -21.16
CA GLU A 60 -4.75 0.54 -22.15
C GLU A 60 -5.94 -0.12 -21.45
N PHE A 61 -7.12 0.05 -22.00
CA PHE A 61 -8.36 -0.43 -21.41
C PHE A 61 -9.18 -1.21 -22.41
N SER A 62 -9.64 -2.39 -22.00
CA SER A 62 -10.56 -3.21 -22.78
C SER A 62 -11.70 -3.75 -21.93
N GLN A 63 -12.79 -4.12 -22.57
CA GLN A 63 -14.01 -4.57 -21.91
C GLN A 63 -14.54 -5.86 -22.54
N PHE A 64 -15.18 -6.66 -21.70
CA PHE A 64 -15.92 -7.84 -22.11
C PHE A 64 -17.27 -7.86 -21.38
N LEU A 65 -18.33 -8.12 -22.13
CA LEU A 65 -19.69 -8.27 -21.61
C LEU A 65 -20.31 -9.54 -22.19
N GLU A 66 -20.79 -10.41 -21.32
CA GLU A 66 -21.59 -11.58 -21.68
C GLU A 66 -22.91 -11.54 -20.92
N THR A 67 -24.01 -11.78 -21.62
CA THR A 67 -25.36 -11.81 -21.03
C THR A 67 -26.04 -13.10 -21.41
N LEU A 68 -26.44 -13.89 -20.40
CA LEU A 68 -27.31 -15.02 -20.55
C LEU A 68 -28.75 -14.54 -20.45
N TYR A 69 -29.52 -14.71 -21.54
CA TYR A 69 -30.94 -14.39 -21.53
C TYR A 69 -31.79 -15.54 -22.06
N ILE A 70 -33.07 -15.51 -21.71
CA ILE A 70 -34.08 -16.44 -22.23
C ILE A 70 -34.87 -15.67 -23.27
N ASP A 71 -34.90 -16.22 -24.49
CA ASP A 71 -35.70 -15.68 -25.57
C ASP A 71 -37.19 -15.76 -25.20
N PRO A 72 -37.91 -14.60 -25.11
CA PRO A 72 -39.31 -14.60 -24.69
C PRO A 72 -40.25 -15.28 -25.66
N GLU A 73 -39.87 -15.44 -26.93
CA GLU A 73 -40.73 -16.03 -27.97
C GLU A 73 -40.70 -17.55 -27.93
N ASN A 74 -39.58 -18.18 -27.67
CA ASN A 74 -39.40 -19.61 -27.75
C ASN A 74 -38.85 -20.28 -26.49
N GLY A 75 -38.47 -19.48 -25.47
CA GLY A 75 -37.94 -19.97 -24.19
C GLY A 75 -36.51 -20.50 -24.27
N GLU A 76 -35.82 -20.31 -25.38
CA GLU A 76 -34.44 -20.79 -25.53
C GLU A 76 -33.46 -19.91 -24.75
N LYS A 77 -32.44 -20.55 -24.15
CA LYS A 77 -31.32 -19.85 -23.54
C LYS A 77 -30.33 -19.41 -24.61
N LYS A 78 -30.01 -18.12 -24.62
CA LYS A 78 -29.07 -17.54 -25.57
C LYS A 78 -28.02 -16.74 -24.81
N ASN A 79 -26.77 -16.88 -25.23
CA ASN A 79 -25.67 -16.00 -24.76
C ASN A 79 -25.46 -14.91 -25.80
N LEU A 80 -25.59 -13.67 -25.35
CA LEU A 80 -25.12 -12.50 -26.09
C LEU A 80 -23.73 -12.14 -25.58
N VAL A 81 -22.75 -12.19 -26.45
CA VAL A 81 -21.37 -11.86 -26.12
C VAL A 81 -20.99 -10.60 -26.87
N TYR A 82 -20.61 -9.57 -26.10
CA TYR A 82 -19.97 -8.38 -26.60
C TYR A 82 -18.49 -8.44 -26.20
N ASP A 83 -17.70 -9.08 -27.06
CA ASP A 83 -16.26 -9.16 -26.87
C ASP A 83 -15.60 -7.92 -27.48
N LEU A 84 -15.32 -6.96 -26.62
CA LEU A 84 -14.59 -5.74 -26.95
C LEU A 84 -13.11 -5.82 -26.52
N THR A 85 -12.60 -7.01 -26.18
CA THR A 85 -11.20 -7.18 -25.78
C THR A 85 -10.23 -6.86 -26.92
N ASN A 86 -10.69 -6.97 -28.18
CA ASN A 86 -9.94 -6.54 -29.36
C ASN A 86 -10.00 -5.02 -29.62
N LEU A 87 -10.92 -4.31 -28.95
CA LEU A 87 -11.04 -2.87 -29.00
C LEU A 87 -10.34 -2.26 -27.79
N VAL A 88 -9.05 -2.06 -27.92
CA VAL A 88 -8.24 -1.46 -26.85
C VAL A 88 -8.32 0.07 -26.95
N ASN A 89 -8.87 0.70 -25.92
CA ASN A 89 -8.80 2.14 -25.76
C ASN A 89 -7.43 2.49 -25.19
N VAL A 90 -6.62 3.17 -25.95
CA VAL A 90 -5.31 3.66 -25.56
C VAL A 90 -5.47 5.10 -25.11
N TYR A 91 -5.14 5.39 -23.84
CA TYR A 91 -5.18 6.73 -23.29
C TYR A 91 -3.86 7.46 -23.56
N ASP A 92 -3.92 8.78 -23.55
CA ASP A 92 -2.74 9.63 -23.66
C ASP A 92 -1.78 9.38 -22.48
N ASP A 93 -0.48 9.58 -22.73
CA ASP A 93 0.54 9.46 -21.71
C ASP A 93 0.29 10.49 -20.60
N TYR A 94 0.44 10.05 -19.36
CA TYR A 94 0.30 10.92 -18.19
C TYR A 94 1.48 10.75 -17.23
N THR A 95 1.63 11.69 -16.33
CA THR A 95 2.72 11.69 -15.36
C THR A 95 2.18 11.67 -13.94
N ILE A 96 2.87 10.95 -13.05
CA ILE A 96 2.61 11.01 -11.61
C ILE A 96 3.90 11.38 -10.89
N LYS A 97 3.84 12.44 -10.09
CA LYS A 97 4.89 12.81 -9.13
C LYS A 97 4.47 12.37 -7.75
N THR A 98 5.22 11.44 -7.13
CA THR A 98 4.96 10.97 -5.76
C THR A 98 5.56 11.90 -4.71
N PRO A 99 5.19 11.76 -3.42
CA PRO A 99 5.84 12.48 -2.33
C PRO A 99 7.34 12.20 -2.23
N SER A 100 8.09 13.19 -1.76
CA SER A 100 9.45 12.96 -1.24
C SER A 100 9.40 12.37 0.17
N GLU A 101 10.48 11.73 0.58
CA GLU A 101 10.63 11.15 1.91
C GLU A 101 11.91 11.66 2.57
N LEU A 102 11.78 12.18 3.79
CA LEU A 102 12.89 12.50 4.65
C LEU A 102 12.89 11.55 5.86
N ARG A 103 14.02 10.92 6.15
CA ARG A 103 14.15 10.01 7.29
C ARG A 103 15.34 10.44 8.16
N GLY A 104 15.10 10.44 9.48
CA GLY A 104 16.13 10.58 10.52
C GLY A 104 16.15 9.33 11.40
N SER A 105 17.33 8.86 11.80
CA SER A 105 17.52 7.66 12.63
C SER A 105 18.53 7.93 13.73
N LEU A 106 18.26 7.38 14.91
CA LEU A 106 19.15 7.37 16.05
C LEU A 106 19.23 5.97 16.63
N ALA A 107 20.45 5.49 16.93
CA ALA A 107 20.60 4.28 17.70
C ALA A 107 21.67 4.46 18.78
N TYR A 108 21.41 3.85 19.94
CA TYR A 108 22.36 3.75 21.03
C TYR A 108 22.71 2.31 21.31
N ILE A 109 24.00 2.00 21.31
CA ILE A 109 24.56 0.65 21.47
C ILE A 109 25.15 0.51 22.87
N PHE A 110 24.65 -0.45 23.64
CA PHE A 110 25.09 -0.77 24.99
C PHE A 110 26.20 -1.84 24.95
N GLY A 111 27.24 -1.60 24.15
CA GLY A 111 28.31 -2.58 23.93
C GLY A 111 27.80 -3.90 23.35
N ALA A 112 28.18 -5.02 23.98
CA ALA A 112 27.73 -6.35 23.54
C ALA A 112 26.31 -6.70 24.01
N MET A 113 25.75 -5.97 24.98
CA MET A 113 24.47 -6.30 25.61
C MET A 113 23.26 -5.99 24.75
N GLY A 114 23.37 -5.07 23.79
CA GLY A 114 22.21 -4.74 22.93
C GLY A 114 22.21 -3.32 22.40
N LEU A 115 21.07 -2.90 21.90
CA LEU A 115 20.85 -1.56 21.37
C LEU A 115 19.39 -1.13 21.53
N ILE A 116 19.17 0.17 21.45
CA ILE A 116 17.86 0.79 21.23
C ILE A 116 17.95 1.69 20.00
N SER A 117 16.91 1.75 19.19
CA SER A 117 16.84 2.59 18.00
C SER A 117 15.52 3.33 17.92
N PHE A 118 15.59 4.50 17.28
CA PHE A 118 14.45 5.32 16.94
C PHE A 118 14.58 5.82 15.50
N ASP A 119 13.53 5.67 14.70
CA ASP A 119 13.44 6.18 13.35
C ASP A 119 12.23 7.10 13.22
N TYR A 120 12.43 8.23 12.56
CA TYR A 120 11.41 9.18 12.18
C TYR A 120 11.41 9.35 10.67
N THR A 121 10.23 9.28 10.06
CA THR A 121 10.06 9.48 8.61
C THR A 121 8.97 10.52 8.38
N LEU A 122 9.24 11.48 7.51
CA LEU A 122 8.30 12.52 7.08
C LEU A 122 8.04 12.37 5.58
N LYS A 123 6.75 12.34 5.18
CA LYS A 123 6.28 12.39 3.79
C LYS A 123 5.19 13.44 3.66
N ASN A 124 5.25 14.26 2.62
CA ASN A 124 4.19 15.20 2.32
C ASN A 124 3.38 14.74 1.10
N TYR A 125 2.23 14.11 1.36
CA TYR A 125 1.38 13.55 0.31
C TYR A 125 0.66 14.62 -0.51
N GLN A 126 0.47 15.84 -0.03
CA GLN A 126 -0.04 16.98 -0.81
C GLN A 126 0.87 17.33 -2.00
N ASN A 127 2.16 16.97 -1.95
CA ASN A 127 3.09 17.18 -3.06
C ASN A 127 2.94 16.15 -4.19
N THR A 128 1.99 15.21 -4.08
CA THR A 128 1.61 14.32 -5.18
C THR A 128 0.95 15.14 -6.28
N HIS A 129 1.31 14.88 -7.52
CA HIS A 129 0.78 15.63 -8.65
C HIS A 129 0.59 14.73 -9.87
N ILE A 130 -0.50 14.92 -10.60
CA ILE A 130 -0.84 14.20 -11.81
C ILE A 130 -0.81 15.21 -12.97
N GLY A 131 -0.11 14.89 -14.03
CA GLY A 131 -0.01 15.72 -15.23
C GLY A 131 -0.44 14.98 -16.50
N PRO A 132 -0.68 15.73 -17.59
CA PRO A 132 -0.38 17.15 -17.83
C PRO A 132 -1.36 18.12 -17.15
N ASN A 133 -0.92 19.36 -16.92
CA ASN A 133 -1.69 20.40 -16.18
C ASN A 133 -2.83 21.04 -16.97
N ASP A 134 -2.95 20.76 -18.24
CA ASP A 134 -4.00 21.27 -19.15
C ASP A 134 -5.17 20.29 -19.31
N ASN A 135 -5.18 19.20 -18.58
CA ASN A 135 -6.25 18.21 -18.55
C ASN A 135 -7.21 18.50 -17.38
N ASP A 136 -8.46 18.83 -17.67
CA ASP A 136 -9.47 19.21 -16.67
C ASP A 136 -9.70 18.10 -15.61
N VAL A 137 -9.59 16.83 -15.99
CA VAL A 137 -9.72 15.70 -15.06
C VAL A 137 -8.54 15.70 -14.08
N PHE A 138 -7.33 15.93 -14.55
CA PHE A 138 -6.14 15.96 -13.70
C PHE A 138 -6.11 17.21 -12.81
N ILE A 139 -6.59 18.34 -13.28
CA ILE A 139 -6.78 19.54 -12.45
C ILE A 139 -7.70 19.20 -11.27
N THR A 140 -8.87 18.63 -11.54
CA THR A 140 -9.84 18.24 -10.50
C THR A 140 -9.24 17.22 -9.52
N LEU A 141 -8.49 16.23 -10.01
CA LEU A 141 -7.83 15.24 -9.15
C LEU A 141 -6.73 15.87 -8.27
N ASN A 142 -5.97 16.83 -8.81
CA ASN A 142 -4.95 17.54 -8.04
C ASN A 142 -5.58 18.41 -6.94
N ASP A 143 -6.70 19.09 -7.22
CA ASP A 143 -7.46 19.83 -6.21
C ASP A 143 -7.95 18.90 -5.09
N GLN A 144 -8.45 17.71 -5.43
CA GLN A 144 -8.83 16.68 -4.44
C GLN A 144 -7.64 16.17 -3.63
N ILE A 145 -6.45 16.04 -4.23
CA ILE A 145 -5.22 15.68 -3.51
C ILE A 145 -4.88 16.76 -2.49
N ASP A 146 -4.91 18.03 -2.89
CA ASP A 146 -4.59 19.16 -2.02
C ASP A 146 -5.56 19.30 -0.84
N GLU A 147 -6.86 19.02 -1.06
CA GLU A 147 -7.89 19.08 -0.03
C GLU A 147 -7.86 17.90 0.93
N ASN A 148 -7.65 16.68 0.41
CA ASN A 148 -7.87 15.46 1.17
C ASN A 148 -6.60 14.81 1.69
N TRP A 149 -5.42 15.17 1.20
CA TRP A 149 -4.17 14.58 1.62
C TRP A 149 -3.34 15.54 2.46
N THR A 150 -2.51 14.98 3.35
CA THR A 150 -1.69 15.77 4.28
C THR A 150 -0.27 15.22 4.40
N SER A 151 0.56 15.92 5.14
CA SER A 151 1.87 15.40 5.56
C SER A 151 1.69 14.31 6.61
N THR A 152 2.49 13.25 6.53
CA THR A 152 2.47 12.14 7.47
C THR A 152 3.81 11.97 8.13
N SER A 153 3.76 11.61 9.41
CA SER A 153 4.92 11.21 10.19
C SER A 153 4.83 9.71 10.49
N SER A 154 5.96 9.03 10.42
CA SER A 154 6.06 7.66 10.90
C SER A 154 7.13 7.58 11.97
N TYR A 155 6.81 6.88 13.05
CA TYR A 155 7.67 6.68 14.19
C TYR A 155 7.93 5.19 14.38
N ARG A 156 9.19 4.81 14.57
CA ARG A 156 9.57 3.44 14.90
C ARG A 156 10.55 3.47 16.05
N ILE A 157 10.27 2.68 17.07
CA ILE A 157 11.18 2.44 18.18
C ILE A 157 11.44 0.95 18.28
N GLY A 158 12.69 0.56 18.47
CA GLY A 158 13.08 -0.82 18.60
C GLY A 158 14.21 -1.03 19.58
N GLY A 159 14.26 -2.21 20.17
CA GLY A 159 15.34 -2.60 21.07
C GLY A 159 15.73 -4.05 20.88
N GLU A 160 16.99 -4.31 21.14
CA GLU A 160 17.56 -5.65 21.19
C GLU A 160 18.38 -5.83 22.47
N TYR A 161 18.14 -6.93 23.16
CA TYR A 161 18.95 -7.37 24.30
C TYR A 161 19.59 -8.71 24.00
N ARG A 162 20.89 -8.83 24.27
CA ARG A 162 21.70 -10.03 23.97
C ARG A 162 22.32 -10.57 25.23
N GLN A 163 22.15 -11.87 25.46
CA GLN A 163 22.78 -12.57 26.56
C GLN A 163 23.03 -14.04 26.18
N GLY A 164 24.28 -14.52 26.37
CA GLY A 164 24.62 -15.94 26.26
C GLY A 164 24.27 -16.60 24.92
N GLY A 165 24.33 -15.88 23.81
CA GLY A 165 23.96 -16.41 22.49
C GLY A 165 22.47 -16.29 22.15
N VAL A 166 21.67 -15.75 23.06
CA VAL A 166 20.25 -15.42 22.82
C VAL A 166 20.10 -13.91 22.60
N SER A 167 19.29 -13.54 21.65
CA SER A 167 18.89 -12.16 21.40
C SER A 167 17.38 -12.02 21.52
N LEU A 168 16.90 -11.09 22.34
CA LEU A 168 15.50 -10.70 22.45
C LEU A 168 15.30 -9.36 21.79
N ARG A 169 14.25 -9.22 21.00
CA ARG A 169 13.92 -8.00 20.25
C ARG A 169 12.49 -7.63 20.49
N ALA A 170 12.25 -6.32 20.62
CA ALA A 170 10.91 -5.77 20.65
C ALA A 170 10.89 -4.44 19.88
N GLY A 171 9.77 -4.13 19.27
CA GLY A 171 9.58 -2.88 18.53
C GLY A 171 8.14 -2.46 18.48
N TYR A 172 7.94 -1.16 18.30
CA TYR A 172 6.66 -0.53 18.04
C TYR A 172 6.78 0.42 16.85
N HIS A 173 5.74 0.50 16.05
CA HIS A 173 5.64 1.46 14.95
C HIS A 173 4.28 2.14 14.93
N LEU A 174 4.29 3.40 14.53
CA LEU A 174 3.12 4.22 14.26
C LEU A 174 3.36 4.95 12.94
N GLU A 175 2.41 4.90 12.04
CA GLU A 175 2.40 5.62 10.76
C GLU A 175 1.08 6.37 10.65
N GLU A 176 1.16 7.69 10.62
CA GLU A 176 0.00 8.56 10.47
C GLU A 176 -0.65 8.36 9.10
N THR A 177 -1.97 8.52 9.05
CA THR A 177 -2.73 8.45 7.80
C THR A 177 -2.35 9.60 6.85
N PRO A 178 -2.28 9.36 5.53
CA PRO A 178 -2.11 10.43 4.55
C PRO A 178 -3.37 11.26 4.31
N TYR A 179 -4.54 10.84 4.83
CA TYR A 179 -5.80 11.55 4.62
C TYR A 179 -6.03 12.60 5.70
N SER A 180 -6.46 13.81 5.31
CA SER A 180 -6.91 14.86 6.23
C SER A 180 -8.09 14.39 7.10
N ASN A 181 -8.93 13.50 6.55
CA ASN A 181 -10.02 12.85 7.26
C ASN A 181 -9.63 11.42 7.66
N SER A 182 -9.21 11.23 8.92
CA SER A 182 -8.82 9.94 9.48
C SER A 182 -9.96 8.90 9.54
N SER A 183 -11.22 9.30 9.30
CA SER A 183 -12.33 8.34 9.22
C SER A 183 -12.32 7.52 7.92
N ILE A 184 -11.61 7.96 6.87
CA ILE A 184 -11.45 7.22 5.61
C ILE A 184 -10.42 6.11 5.79
N LEU A 185 -9.27 6.47 6.34
CA LEU A 185 -8.16 5.58 6.68
C LEU A 185 -7.56 6.08 7.97
N GLY A 186 -7.52 5.23 8.99
CA GLY A 186 -6.88 5.54 10.26
C GLY A 186 -5.37 5.36 10.21
N ASP A 187 -4.70 5.77 11.27
CA ASP A 187 -3.29 5.52 11.48
C ASP A 187 -3.02 4.01 11.52
N ARG A 188 -1.84 3.62 11.07
CA ARG A 188 -1.37 2.24 11.19
C ARG A 188 -0.39 2.14 12.34
N SER A 189 -0.69 1.28 13.31
CA SER A 189 0.19 1.00 14.44
C SER A 189 0.43 -0.49 14.59
N GLY A 190 1.50 -0.84 15.29
CA GLY A 190 1.77 -2.22 15.56
C GLY A 190 3.02 -2.46 16.40
N TYR A 191 3.15 -3.71 16.82
CA TYR A 191 4.28 -4.16 17.63
C TYR A 191 4.93 -5.40 17.01
N SER A 192 6.19 -5.59 17.35
CA SER A 192 6.95 -6.75 16.93
C SER A 192 7.74 -7.33 18.07
N PHE A 193 7.86 -8.65 18.08
CA PHE A 193 8.73 -9.38 19.00
C PHE A 193 9.58 -10.37 18.22
N GLY A 194 10.80 -10.60 18.69
CA GLY A 194 11.69 -11.54 18.06
C GLY A 194 12.64 -12.20 19.07
N ILE A 195 13.00 -13.43 18.77
CA ILE A 195 14.04 -14.17 19.49
C ILE A 195 15.05 -14.72 18.48
N GLY A 196 16.33 -14.55 18.81
CA GLY A 196 17.42 -15.08 18.00
C GLY A 196 18.30 -16.00 18.82
N PHE A 197 18.74 -17.10 18.20
CA PHE A 197 19.70 -18.06 18.78
C PHE A 197 20.95 -18.06 17.92
N ASN A 198 22.07 -17.69 18.53
CA ASN A 198 23.37 -17.61 17.86
C ASN A 198 24.23 -18.83 18.26
N PHE A 199 24.35 -19.75 17.33
CA PHE A 199 25.26 -20.91 17.43
C PHE A 199 26.60 -20.56 16.76
N LYS A 200 27.64 -21.41 17.01
CA LYS A 200 28.96 -21.15 16.42
C LYS A 200 28.94 -21.03 14.91
N SER A 201 28.19 -21.90 14.24
CA SER A 201 28.11 -22.00 12.76
C SER A 201 26.80 -21.49 12.15
N SER A 202 25.80 -21.11 12.97
CA SER A 202 24.52 -20.66 12.43
C SER A 202 23.81 -19.72 13.39
N VAL A 203 22.81 -18.98 12.83
CA VAL A 203 21.89 -18.12 13.58
C VAL A 203 20.47 -18.44 13.16
N ILE A 204 19.61 -18.71 14.12
CA ILE A 204 18.18 -18.90 13.92
C ILE A 204 17.46 -17.69 14.52
N ASN A 205 16.57 -17.06 13.77
CA ASN A 205 15.72 -15.99 14.27
C ASN A 205 14.25 -16.33 14.01
N LEU A 206 13.43 -16.07 15.00
CA LEU A 206 11.98 -16.14 14.95
C LEU A 206 11.44 -14.76 15.28
N SER A 207 10.44 -14.29 14.53
CA SER A 207 9.79 -13.03 14.85
C SER A 207 8.31 -13.04 14.49
N VAL A 208 7.54 -12.26 15.23
CA VAL A 208 6.14 -11.95 14.98
C VAL A 208 6.00 -10.45 14.88
N LEU A 209 5.23 -10.01 13.90
CA LEU A 209 4.77 -8.64 13.71
C LEU A 209 3.24 -8.66 13.76
N ASN A 210 2.67 -7.75 14.53
CA ASN A 210 1.25 -7.42 14.47
C ASN A 210 1.11 -5.96 14.00
N SER A 211 0.14 -5.69 13.15
CA SER A 211 -0.15 -4.34 12.65
C SER A 211 -1.65 -4.18 12.47
N GLU A 212 -2.17 -3.07 12.96
CA GLU A 212 -3.58 -2.72 12.96
C GLU A 212 -3.83 -1.42 12.20
N GLN A 213 -4.90 -1.39 11.41
CA GLN A 213 -5.34 -0.19 10.70
C GLN A 213 -6.85 -0.24 10.48
N ARG A 214 -7.55 0.86 10.75
CA ARG A 214 -8.97 1.03 10.41
C ARG A 214 -9.11 1.64 9.04
N ARG A 215 -10.04 1.12 8.24
CA ARG A 215 -10.40 1.66 6.92
C ARG A 215 -11.91 1.72 6.77
N SER A 216 -12.42 2.86 6.30
CA SER A 216 -13.82 2.97 5.88
C SER A 216 -13.93 2.99 4.36
N HIS A 217 -14.90 2.26 3.85
CA HIS A 217 -15.18 2.19 2.42
C HIS A 217 -16.65 2.52 2.16
N GLN A 218 -16.89 3.43 1.23
CA GLN A 218 -18.24 3.74 0.74
C GLN A 218 -18.52 2.86 -0.46
N LEU A 219 -19.57 2.05 -0.36
CA LEU A 219 -19.92 1.09 -1.41
C LEU A 219 -20.78 1.71 -2.51
N TYR A 220 -21.60 2.71 -2.16
CA TYR A 220 -22.54 3.36 -3.08
C TYR A 220 -22.48 4.86 -2.93
N ASP A 221 -22.54 5.59 -4.05
CA ASP A 221 -22.57 7.05 -4.06
C ASP A 221 -23.97 7.62 -3.80
N THR A 222 -25.01 6.81 -4.02
CA THR A 222 -26.42 7.17 -3.83
C THR A 222 -27.17 6.04 -3.13
N GLY A 223 -28.17 6.38 -2.33
CA GLY A 223 -29.01 5.43 -1.59
C GLY A 223 -28.38 5.01 -0.27
N LEU A 224 -27.64 3.91 -0.24
CA LEU A 224 -26.91 3.41 0.94
C LEU A 224 -25.54 4.09 1.04
N VAL A 225 -25.54 5.34 1.48
CA VAL A 225 -24.33 6.20 1.55
C VAL A 225 -23.48 5.98 2.80
N ASP A 226 -23.96 5.15 3.75
CA ASP A 226 -23.20 4.85 4.97
C ASP A 226 -21.93 4.07 4.63
N ARG A 227 -20.83 4.48 5.25
CA ARG A 227 -19.53 3.83 5.05
C ARG A 227 -19.43 2.54 5.85
N ALA A 228 -19.00 1.46 5.23
CA ALA A 228 -18.58 0.25 5.91
C ALA A 228 -17.21 0.48 6.57
N SER A 229 -17.10 0.18 7.88
CA SER A 229 -15.83 0.24 8.60
C SER A 229 -15.22 -1.15 8.69
N ASN A 230 -13.96 -1.26 8.28
CA ASN A 230 -13.17 -2.48 8.34
C ASN A 230 -11.95 -2.25 9.25
N ASP A 231 -11.80 -3.09 10.26
CA ASP A 231 -10.56 -3.16 11.05
C ASP A 231 -9.67 -4.24 10.40
N ILE A 232 -8.47 -3.83 10.00
CA ILE A 232 -7.49 -4.69 9.32
C ILE A 232 -6.41 -5.06 10.33
N ASP A 233 -6.34 -6.33 10.68
CA ASP A 233 -5.31 -6.90 11.54
C ASP A 233 -4.39 -7.78 10.69
N LEU A 234 -3.11 -7.40 10.62
CA LEU A 234 -2.09 -8.17 9.94
C LEU A 234 -1.16 -8.82 10.96
N GLN A 235 -1.06 -10.14 10.89
CA GLN A 235 -0.08 -10.90 11.65
C GLN A 235 0.91 -11.57 10.70
N GLN A 236 2.20 -11.36 10.94
CA GLN A 236 3.27 -11.94 10.14
C GLN A 236 4.24 -12.69 11.03
N PHE A 237 4.51 -13.94 10.69
CA PHE A 237 5.53 -14.78 11.33
C PHE A 237 6.70 -14.95 10.38
N ASN A 238 7.91 -14.72 10.89
CA ASN A 238 9.12 -14.90 10.10
C ASN A 238 10.06 -15.87 10.84
N VAL A 239 10.66 -16.75 10.05
CA VAL A 239 11.71 -17.66 10.49
C VAL A 239 12.90 -17.47 9.56
N SER A 240 14.08 -17.21 10.10
CA SER A 240 15.31 -17.18 9.30
C SER A 240 16.38 -18.07 9.89
N TRP A 241 17.10 -18.77 9.03
CA TRP A 241 18.23 -19.60 9.40
C TRP A 241 19.44 -19.21 8.53
N ASN A 242 20.45 -18.64 9.16
CA ASN A 242 21.67 -18.15 8.50
C ASN A 242 22.87 -19.01 8.88
N PHE A 243 23.62 -19.46 7.91
CA PHE A 243 24.87 -20.22 8.12
C PHE A 243 26.08 -19.28 8.00
N LYS A 244 27.08 -19.53 8.86
CA LYS A 244 28.37 -18.86 8.83
C LYS A 244 29.37 -19.85 8.26
N PHE A 245 29.95 -19.56 7.13
CA PHE A 245 31.00 -20.32 6.47
C PHE A 245 32.37 -19.77 6.84
#